data_67853d8b764ccd382b1efc1a35625ad0
#
_entry.id   67853d8b764ccd382b1efc1a35625ad0
#
_cell.length_a   1.000
_cell.length_b   1.000
_cell.length_c   1.000
_cell.angle_alpha   90.00
_cell.angle_beta   90.00
_cell.angle_gamma   90.00
#
_symmetry.space_group_name_H-M   'P 1'
#
loop_
_entity.id
_entity.type
_entity.pdbx_description
1 polymer ?
#
loop_
_entity_poly.entity_id
_entity_poly.type
_entity_poly.pdbx_seq_one_letter_code
_entity_poly.pdbx_strand_id
1 'polypeptide(L)'
;MRAFIALVIFLSLFKVSFLSAEERVSASLDIDGNGQYDALTDGLLIVRYLFGLTDSSLTNGTLGANATRTEPSQIVSLLDSMQDTLDIDGNQSTDALTDGLLILRYLFGLRGDALIDSVIGNDSSRDSASSIETYVKSVMPTVTLIEGNIGSGQFSFQDSMLIGGLSVNVFCYIPDGISETTPILFVFHGGGRNPRDYRSAFVSEANEKKFIVIAPEFSSSLFPGGDGYNLGNVFVDGDNPSASSLNDESEWLFSLMDPIFDYVKPRLANNTSKYSVFGHSAGGQVAHRLMFFKPSAKVNHFVAAGSGWYTTMNNNLSFPYGFKNSPLEDSNFSSYLEKRVTILIGELDNDPNASSLRRNGIVDQQGRNRFDRAVYFYEQARDISEQQQVPFNWTFDVLQNTGHDYVAASERASELLFDTD
;
A
#
# COMPACT_ATOMS: atom_id res chain seq x y z
N MET A 1 35.50 -67.25 35.84
CA MET A 1 34.90 -66.14 36.48
C MET A 1 34.92 -64.98 35.46
N ARG A 2 33.85 -64.75 34.72
CA ARG A 2 33.73 -63.67 33.78
C ARG A 2 32.58 -62.78 34.28
N ALA A 3 32.93 -61.58 34.72
CA ALA A 3 31.97 -60.58 35.17
C ALA A 3 31.29 -59.89 33.95
N PHE A 4 29.96 -59.97 33.87
CA PHE A 4 29.17 -59.21 32.95
C PHE A 4 28.91 -57.86 33.57
N ILE A 5 29.36 -56.77 32.91
CA ILE A 5 29.01 -55.40 33.22
C ILE A 5 27.79 -55.08 32.37
N ALA A 6 26.63 -54.89 32.99
CA ALA A 6 25.40 -54.38 32.33
C ALA A 6 25.44 -52.85 32.26
N LEU A 7 25.56 -52.34 31.06
CA LEU A 7 25.47 -50.93 30.79
C LEU A 7 23.94 -50.50 30.67
N VAL A 8 23.43 -49.85 31.71
CA VAL A 8 22.09 -49.30 31.71
C VAL A 8 22.16 -47.95 31.00
N ILE A 9 21.66 -47.92 29.75
CA ILE A 9 21.46 -46.66 29.00
C ILE A 9 20.16 -46.05 29.50
N PHE A 10 20.27 -44.95 30.23
CA PHE A 10 19.13 -44.05 30.56
C PHE A 10 18.74 -43.27 29.30
N LEU A 11 17.73 -43.75 28.59
CA LEU A 11 17.03 -42.93 27.55
C LEU A 11 16.16 -41.92 28.28
N SER A 12 16.66 -40.70 28.46
CA SER A 12 15.84 -39.57 28.82
C SER A 12 15.00 -39.18 27.60
N LEU A 13 13.75 -39.62 27.62
CA LEU A 13 12.71 -39.11 26.70
C LEU A 13 12.48 -37.62 26.99
N PHE A 14 13.17 -36.76 26.26
CA PHE A 14 12.72 -35.38 26.10
C PHE A 14 11.39 -35.46 25.39
N LYS A 15 10.27 -35.33 26.13
CA LYS A 15 9.00 -34.93 25.57
C LYS A 15 9.17 -33.51 25.06
N VAL A 16 9.50 -33.36 23.79
CA VAL A 16 9.23 -32.12 23.08
C VAL A 16 7.71 -32.00 23.03
N SER A 17 7.14 -31.27 23.97
CA SER A 17 5.78 -30.76 23.84
C SER A 17 5.82 -29.85 22.64
N PHE A 18 5.31 -30.32 21.51
CA PHE A 18 4.78 -29.40 20.50
C PHE A 18 3.63 -28.66 21.19
N LEU A 19 3.91 -27.46 21.73
CA LEU A 19 2.84 -26.48 21.88
C LEU A 19 2.32 -26.31 20.48
N SER A 20 1.09 -26.78 20.25
CA SER A 20 0.26 -26.25 19.19
C SER A 20 0.39 -24.73 19.27
N ALA A 21 0.73 -24.09 18.16
CA ALA A 21 0.56 -22.66 18.01
C ALA A 21 -0.96 -22.41 18.08
N GLU A 22 -1.49 -22.37 19.30
CA GLU A 22 -2.68 -21.58 19.56
C GLU A 22 -2.25 -20.17 19.22
N GLU A 23 -2.79 -19.66 18.13
CA GLU A 23 -2.72 -18.27 17.76
C GLU A 23 -2.92 -17.43 19.03
N ARG A 24 -1.84 -16.83 19.51
CA ARG A 24 -2.00 -15.63 20.29
C ARG A 24 -2.56 -14.62 19.30
N VAL A 25 -3.87 -14.51 19.23
CA VAL A 25 -4.53 -13.32 18.69
C VAL A 25 -3.93 -12.18 19.49
N SER A 26 -2.90 -11.55 18.96
CA SER A 26 -2.37 -10.33 19.58
C SER A 26 -3.54 -9.35 19.54
N ALA A 27 -3.91 -8.82 20.72
CA ALA A 27 -4.96 -7.83 20.83
C ALA A 27 -4.75 -6.74 19.78
N SER A 28 -5.69 -6.61 18.86
CA SER A 28 -5.59 -5.75 17.68
C SER A 28 -6.90 -5.01 17.49
N LEU A 29 -6.83 -3.73 17.15
CA LEU A 29 -8.00 -2.93 16.82
C LEU A 29 -8.63 -3.27 15.44
N ASP A 30 -8.15 -4.29 14.74
CA ASP A 30 -8.82 -4.91 13.59
C ASP A 30 -9.91 -5.87 14.09
N ILE A 31 -11.07 -5.32 14.41
CA ILE A 31 -12.15 -6.02 15.12
C ILE A 31 -12.90 -6.97 14.18
N ASP A 32 -13.15 -6.57 12.93
CA ASP A 32 -13.85 -7.42 11.96
C ASP A 32 -12.90 -8.38 11.21
N GLY A 33 -11.59 -8.25 11.39
CA GLY A 33 -10.58 -9.16 10.85
C GLY A 33 -10.35 -9.01 9.35
N ASN A 34 -10.62 -7.82 8.80
CA ASN A 34 -10.38 -7.54 7.38
C ASN A 34 -8.95 -7.05 7.09
N GLY A 35 -8.12 -6.92 8.15
CA GLY A 35 -6.75 -6.44 8.08
C GLY A 35 -6.63 -4.92 7.97
N GLN A 36 -7.70 -4.18 8.22
CA GLN A 36 -7.73 -2.71 8.21
C GLN A 36 -8.07 -2.20 9.62
N TYR A 37 -7.84 -0.91 9.85
CA TYR A 37 -8.21 -0.20 11.06
C TYR A 37 -9.07 1.00 10.67
N ASP A 38 -10.36 0.78 10.52
CA ASP A 38 -11.27 1.80 10.03
C ASP A 38 -12.16 2.37 11.11
N ALA A 39 -12.35 3.70 11.11
CA ALA A 39 -13.21 4.37 12.08
C ALA A 39 -14.68 3.93 11.97
N LEU A 40 -15.20 3.69 10.76
CA LEU A 40 -16.60 3.36 10.50
C LEU A 40 -16.91 1.85 10.58
N THR A 41 -15.88 1.02 10.70
CA THR A 41 -16.01 -0.42 10.96
C THR A 41 -15.50 -0.73 12.36
N ASP A 42 -14.20 -0.93 12.55
CA ASP A 42 -13.62 -1.31 13.85
C ASP A 42 -13.89 -0.32 14.96
N GLY A 43 -13.69 0.98 14.71
CA GLY A 43 -13.96 2.02 15.69
C GLY A 43 -15.43 2.02 16.13
N LEU A 44 -16.34 1.85 15.18
CA LEU A 44 -17.77 1.82 15.48
C LEU A 44 -18.19 0.51 16.15
N LEU A 45 -17.61 -0.63 15.82
CA LEU A 45 -17.82 -1.91 16.52
C LEU A 45 -17.41 -1.81 17.99
N ILE A 46 -16.22 -1.22 18.28
CA ILE A 46 -15.75 -0.99 19.64
C ILE A 46 -16.74 -0.08 20.41
N VAL A 47 -17.09 1.08 19.85
CA VAL A 47 -18.01 2.03 20.50
C VAL A 47 -19.37 1.40 20.77
N ARG A 48 -19.95 0.69 19.80
CA ARG A 48 -21.25 0.00 19.99
C ARG A 48 -21.17 -1.07 21.09
N TYR A 49 -20.11 -1.87 21.10
CA TYR A 49 -19.90 -2.87 22.14
C TYR A 49 -19.79 -2.22 23.54
N LEU A 50 -19.02 -1.15 23.66
CA LEU A 50 -18.86 -0.42 24.93
C LEU A 50 -20.18 0.26 25.39
N PHE A 51 -21.11 0.52 24.46
CA PHE A 51 -22.49 0.88 24.80
C PHE A 51 -23.38 -0.32 25.12
N GLY A 52 -22.85 -1.54 25.14
CA GLY A 52 -23.57 -2.76 25.51
C GLY A 52 -24.34 -3.44 24.38
N LEU A 53 -24.10 -3.10 23.12
CA LEU A 53 -24.69 -3.80 21.97
C LEU A 53 -23.91 -5.11 21.73
N THR A 54 -24.65 -6.25 21.71
CA THR A 54 -24.02 -7.58 21.62
C THR A 54 -24.69 -8.52 20.60
N ASP A 55 -25.72 -8.05 19.93
CA ASP A 55 -26.46 -8.79 18.92
C ASP A 55 -26.26 -8.21 17.51
N SER A 56 -27.19 -8.43 16.60
CA SER A 56 -27.14 -7.89 15.25
C SER A 56 -27.04 -6.36 15.20
N SER A 57 -27.41 -5.65 16.27
CA SER A 57 -27.24 -4.21 16.36
C SER A 57 -25.77 -3.80 16.48
N LEU A 58 -24.90 -4.68 16.97
CA LEU A 58 -23.45 -4.49 16.99
C LEU A 58 -22.89 -4.45 15.56
N THR A 59 -23.26 -5.41 14.71
CA THR A 59 -22.62 -5.64 13.41
C THR A 59 -23.34 -5.01 12.22
N ASN A 60 -24.60 -4.63 12.35
CA ASN A 60 -25.38 -4.13 11.22
C ASN A 60 -24.81 -2.81 10.66
N GLY A 61 -24.31 -2.88 9.42
CA GLY A 61 -23.72 -1.74 8.71
C GLY A 61 -22.36 -1.27 9.23
N THR A 62 -21.64 -2.13 9.98
CA THR A 62 -20.31 -1.81 10.54
C THR A 62 -19.22 -2.81 10.15
N LEU A 63 -19.52 -3.77 9.31
CA LEU A 63 -18.50 -4.71 8.82
C LEU A 63 -17.89 -4.15 7.54
N GLY A 64 -16.56 -4.15 7.49
CA GLY A 64 -15.80 -3.76 6.32
C GLY A 64 -15.85 -4.82 5.21
N ALA A 65 -15.43 -4.43 4.02
CA ALA A 65 -15.22 -5.38 2.93
C ALA A 65 -14.17 -6.43 3.37
N ASN A 66 -14.39 -7.68 3.03
CA ASN A 66 -13.52 -8.81 3.39
C ASN A 66 -13.42 -9.11 4.90
N ALA A 67 -14.40 -8.69 5.71
CA ALA A 67 -14.45 -9.05 7.12
C ALA A 67 -14.45 -10.57 7.29
N THR A 68 -13.54 -11.08 8.15
CA THR A 68 -13.45 -12.50 8.50
C THR A 68 -14.22 -12.84 9.78
N ARG A 69 -14.45 -11.85 10.64
CA ARG A 69 -15.32 -11.94 11.83
C ARG A 69 -16.63 -11.22 11.54
N THR A 70 -17.64 -11.96 11.17
CA THR A 70 -18.95 -11.42 10.75
C THR A 70 -20.07 -11.66 11.76
N GLU A 71 -19.90 -12.66 12.62
CA GLU A 71 -20.91 -13.00 13.62
C GLU A 71 -20.75 -12.15 14.87
N PRO A 72 -21.83 -11.55 15.41
CA PRO A 72 -21.79 -10.76 16.64
C PRO A 72 -21.10 -11.46 17.81
N SER A 73 -21.32 -12.75 17.99
CA SER A 73 -20.70 -13.56 19.06
C SER A 73 -19.18 -13.65 18.95
N GLN A 74 -18.62 -13.69 17.74
CA GLN A 74 -17.17 -13.71 17.52
C GLN A 74 -16.55 -12.36 17.90
N ILE A 75 -17.23 -11.27 17.54
CA ILE A 75 -16.80 -9.89 17.86
C ILE A 75 -16.87 -9.63 19.35
N VAL A 76 -17.99 -10.00 19.99
CA VAL A 76 -18.14 -9.89 21.45
C VAL A 76 -17.05 -10.68 22.18
N SER A 77 -16.83 -11.94 21.81
CA SER A 77 -15.77 -12.76 22.42
C SER A 77 -14.38 -12.15 22.29
N LEU A 78 -14.07 -11.55 21.14
CA LEU A 78 -12.82 -10.81 20.95
C LEU A 78 -12.74 -9.60 21.88
N LEU A 79 -13.75 -8.74 21.87
CA LEU A 79 -13.78 -7.49 22.66
C LEU A 79 -13.80 -7.77 24.18
N ASP A 80 -14.45 -8.86 24.62
CA ASP A 80 -14.38 -9.33 26.01
C ASP A 80 -12.94 -9.69 26.42
N SER A 81 -12.17 -10.29 25.51
CA SER A 81 -10.77 -10.63 25.76
C SER A 81 -9.83 -9.43 25.72
N MET A 82 -10.28 -8.29 25.21
CA MET A 82 -9.50 -7.07 24.98
C MET A 82 -9.77 -5.95 26.03
N GLN A 83 -10.54 -6.18 27.07
CA GLN A 83 -10.95 -5.13 28.00
C GLN A 83 -9.77 -4.27 28.49
N ASP A 84 -8.70 -4.91 29.00
CA ASP A 84 -7.50 -4.19 29.45
C ASP A 84 -6.78 -3.43 28.32
N THR A 85 -6.91 -3.91 27.08
CA THR A 85 -6.34 -3.27 25.89
C THR A 85 -7.13 -2.05 25.45
N LEU A 86 -8.45 -2.08 25.67
CA LEU A 86 -9.35 -0.99 25.31
C LEU A 86 -9.39 0.14 26.34
N ASP A 87 -8.75 0.00 27.49
CA ASP A 87 -8.50 1.09 28.45
C ASP A 87 -7.40 2.02 27.87
N ILE A 88 -7.81 2.93 27.02
CA ILE A 88 -6.90 3.78 26.23
C ILE A 88 -6.25 4.87 27.07
N ASP A 89 -6.98 5.45 28.01
CA ASP A 89 -6.46 6.51 28.86
C ASP A 89 -5.82 5.98 30.16
N GLY A 90 -5.96 4.68 30.45
CA GLY A 90 -5.27 4.00 31.53
C GLY A 90 -5.84 4.32 32.92
N ASN A 91 -7.14 4.56 33.01
CA ASN A 91 -7.84 4.84 34.26
C ASN A 91 -8.44 3.59 34.93
N GLN A 92 -8.18 2.38 34.36
CA GLN A 92 -8.69 1.07 34.80
C GLN A 92 -10.22 0.91 34.59
N SER A 93 -10.81 1.72 33.72
CA SER A 93 -12.20 1.63 33.32
C SER A 93 -12.25 1.71 31.78
N THR A 94 -12.99 0.85 31.14
CA THR A 94 -13.14 0.88 29.69
C THR A 94 -14.55 1.33 29.36
N ASP A 95 -14.71 2.52 28.82
CA ASP A 95 -16.02 3.07 28.50
C ASP A 95 -16.11 3.75 27.11
N ALA A 96 -17.35 3.89 26.63
CA ALA A 96 -17.61 4.35 25.26
C ALA A 96 -17.29 5.83 25.05
N LEU A 97 -17.41 6.67 26.07
CA LEU A 97 -17.33 8.14 25.98
C LEU A 97 -15.90 8.68 26.21
N THR A 98 -15.01 7.85 26.73
CA THR A 98 -13.59 8.12 26.87
C THR A 98 -12.81 7.24 25.86
N ASP A 99 -12.55 5.99 26.17
CA ASP A 99 -11.74 5.08 25.39
C ASP A 99 -12.28 4.85 23.98
N GLY A 100 -13.58 4.57 23.88
CA GLY A 100 -14.24 4.39 22.59
C GLY A 100 -14.10 5.62 21.68
N LEU A 101 -14.28 6.82 22.22
CA LEU A 101 -14.10 8.06 21.48
C LEU A 101 -12.65 8.35 21.14
N LEU A 102 -11.69 8.04 22.01
CA LEU A 102 -10.26 8.19 21.74
C LEU A 102 -9.85 7.30 20.56
N ILE A 103 -10.26 6.02 20.54
CA ILE A 103 -10.03 5.12 19.40
C ILE A 103 -10.67 5.68 18.13
N LEU A 104 -11.96 6.02 18.19
CA LEU A 104 -12.71 6.48 17.03
C LEU A 104 -12.08 7.76 16.42
N ARG A 105 -11.75 8.75 17.27
CA ARG A 105 -11.07 9.98 16.82
C ARG A 105 -9.71 9.70 16.20
N TYR A 106 -8.94 8.83 16.84
CA TYR A 106 -7.62 8.44 16.32
C TYR A 106 -7.74 7.79 14.93
N LEU A 107 -8.69 6.88 14.74
CA LEU A 107 -8.95 6.21 13.46
C LEU A 107 -9.48 7.17 12.39
N PHE A 108 -10.22 8.23 12.76
CA PHE A 108 -10.57 9.35 11.88
C PHE A 108 -9.39 10.27 11.55
N GLY A 109 -8.22 10.04 12.11
CA GLY A 109 -7.03 10.84 11.83
C GLY A 109 -6.87 12.08 12.72
N LEU A 110 -7.67 12.27 13.77
CA LEU A 110 -7.49 13.35 14.73
C LEU A 110 -6.21 13.12 15.57
N ARG A 111 -5.46 14.19 15.81
CA ARG A 111 -4.19 14.18 16.55
C ARG A 111 -4.10 15.43 17.44
N GLY A 112 -3.15 15.43 18.38
CA GLY A 112 -2.95 16.57 19.28
C GLY A 112 -4.21 16.83 20.13
N ASP A 113 -4.48 18.10 20.43
CA ASP A 113 -5.61 18.49 21.26
C ASP A 113 -6.97 18.01 20.71
N ALA A 114 -7.14 17.96 19.38
CA ALA A 114 -8.36 17.46 18.76
C ALA A 114 -8.65 15.97 19.05
N LEU A 115 -7.62 15.19 19.38
CA LEU A 115 -7.78 13.80 19.79
C LEU A 115 -8.33 13.67 21.20
N ILE A 116 -7.84 14.47 22.15
CA ILE A 116 -8.07 14.28 23.59
C ILE A 116 -9.08 15.25 24.22
N ASP A 117 -9.43 16.34 23.54
CA ASP A 117 -10.28 17.39 24.14
C ASP A 117 -11.62 16.83 24.64
N SER A 118 -11.85 17.00 25.95
CA SER A 118 -13.07 16.60 26.65
C SER A 118 -13.42 15.09 26.62
N VAL A 119 -12.42 14.20 26.36
CA VAL A 119 -12.65 12.75 26.33
C VAL A 119 -11.65 11.93 27.14
N ILE A 120 -10.83 12.57 27.96
CA ILE A 120 -9.97 11.89 28.93
C ILE A 120 -10.77 11.64 30.21
N GLY A 121 -10.76 10.41 30.70
CA GLY A 121 -11.42 10.03 31.94
C GLY A 121 -10.72 10.58 33.20
N ASN A 122 -11.40 10.51 34.32
CA ASN A 122 -10.77 10.86 35.61
C ASN A 122 -9.72 9.83 36.01
N ASP A 123 -8.68 10.24 36.68
CA ASP A 123 -7.58 9.38 37.18
C ASP A 123 -6.80 8.68 36.09
N SER A 124 -6.81 9.21 34.84
CA SER A 124 -6.10 8.68 33.70
C SER A 124 -4.59 8.73 33.91
N SER A 125 -3.90 7.64 33.60
CA SER A 125 -2.44 7.55 33.56
C SER A 125 -1.85 8.00 32.24
N ARG A 126 -2.66 8.06 31.17
CA ARG A 126 -2.36 8.57 29.84
C ARG A 126 -3.30 9.76 29.55
N ASP A 127 -2.86 10.96 29.84
CA ASP A 127 -3.65 12.20 29.79
C ASP A 127 -3.21 13.18 28.71
N SER A 128 -2.13 12.87 27.97
CA SER A 128 -1.61 13.70 26.87
C SER A 128 -1.87 13.05 25.51
N ALA A 129 -2.04 13.88 24.48
CA ALA A 129 -2.21 13.39 23.10
C ALA A 129 -1.06 12.44 22.68
N SER A 130 0.16 12.76 23.05
CA SER A 130 1.34 11.93 22.72
C SER A 130 1.30 10.57 23.40
N SER A 131 0.86 10.48 24.68
CA SER A 131 0.74 9.20 25.38
C SER A 131 -0.38 8.35 24.82
N ILE A 132 -1.52 8.95 24.50
CA ILE A 132 -2.67 8.29 23.84
C ILE A 132 -2.27 7.78 22.45
N GLU A 133 -1.67 8.63 21.59
CA GLU A 133 -1.22 8.22 20.25
C GLU A 133 -0.21 7.08 20.30
N THR A 134 0.73 7.13 21.26
CA THR A 134 1.72 6.07 21.44
C THR A 134 1.06 4.77 21.84
N TYR A 135 0.11 4.81 22.78
CA TYR A 135 -0.60 3.62 23.22
C TYR A 135 -1.48 3.03 22.11
N VAL A 136 -2.30 3.84 21.44
CA VAL A 136 -3.15 3.35 20.34
C VAL A 136 -2.29 2.73 19.24
N LYS A 137 -1.16 3.32 18.88
CA LYS A 137 -0.21 2.71 17.95
C LYS A 137 0.32 1.36 18.42
N SER A 138 0.53 1.17 19.71
CA SER A 138 1.05 -0.10 20.27
C SER A 138 0.03 -1.24 20.21
N VAL A 139 -1.26 -0.93 20.23
CA VAL A 139 -2.37 -1.90 20.10
C VAL A 139 -2.94 -2.00 18.69
N MET A 140 -2.34 -1.29 17.75
CA MET A 140 -2.48 -1.52 16.31
C MET A 140 -1.20 -2.24 15.85
N PRO A 141 -1.19 -3.59 15.77
CA PRO A 141 0.04 -4.31 15.52
C PRO A 141 0.66 -3.85 14.20
N THR A 142 1.85 -3.29 14.33
CA THR A 142 2.77 -3.22 13.22
C THR A 142 3.26 -4.64 12.97
N VAL A 143 2.94 -5.20 11.82
CA VAL A 143 3.66 -6.38 11.38
C VAL A 143 5.11 -5.94 11.20
N THR A 144 5.94 -6.24 12.17
CA THR A 144 7.35 -6.35 11.89
C THR A 144 7.43 -7.49 10.87
N LEU A 145 7.91 -7.21 9.66
CA LEU A 145 8.21 -8.25 8.67
C LEU A 145 9.25 -9.17 9.31
N ILE A 146 8.78 -10.21 9.97
CA ILE A 146 9.59 -11.27 10.59
C ILE A 146 9.06 -12.57 10.01
N GLU A 147 9.91 -13.52 9.78
CA GLU A 147 9.52 -14.87 9.38
C GLU A 147 8.24 -15.33 10.11
N GLY A 148 7.19 -15.65 9.35
CA GLY A 148 5.95 -16.22 9.88
C GLY A 148 4.76 -15.28 10.02
N ASN A 149 4.86 -13.99 9.75
CA ASN A 149 3.71 -13.09 9.81
C ASN A 149 2.88 -13.16 8.51
N ILE A 150 1.69 -13.73 8.62
CA ILE A 150 0.70 -13.84 7.55
C ILE A 150 -0.34 -12.75 7.75
N GLY A 151 -0.88 -12.24 6.64
CA GLY A 151 -1.97 -11.28 6.64
C GLY A 151 -1.54 -9.84 6.40
N SER A 152 -2.41 -8.93 6.78
CA SER A 152 -2.22 -7.50 6.62
C SER A 152 -1.29 -6.91 7.66
N GLY A 153 -0.41 -5.99 7.23
CA GLY A 153 0.51 -5.35 8.13
C GLY A 153 1.07 -4.04 7.62
N GLN A 154 1.92 -3.44 8.43
CA GLN A 154 2.67 -2.25 8.08
C GLN A 154 4.05 -2.25 8.76
N PHE A 155 4.98 -1.56 8.15
CA PHE A 155 6.31 -1.30 8.73
C PHE A 155 6.78 0.08 8.33
N SER A 156 7.77 0.59 9.04
CA SER A 156 8.43 1.85 8.71
C SER A 156 9.75 1.56 8.02
N PHE A 157 9.94 2.13 6.83
CA PHE A 157 11.19 2.07 6.09
C PHE A 157 11.92 3.40 6.22
N GLN A 158 13.21 3.33 6.54
CA GLN A 158 14.09 4.49 6.62
C GLN A 158 15.46 4.15 6.03
N ASP A 159 15.95 5.03 5.19
CA ASP A 159 17.33 4.99 4.67
C ASP A 159 17.94 6.38 4.83
N SER A 160 19.07 6.47 5.52
CA SER A 160 19.72 7.75 5.82
C SER A 160 20.22 8.50 4.59
N MET A 161 20.33 7.82 3.45
CA MET A 161 20.79 8.38 2.17
C MET A 161 19.65 8.83 1.26
N LEU A 162 18.40 8.54 1.62
CA LEU A 162 17.23 8.81 0.79
C LEU A 162 16.26 9.77 1.50
N ILE A 163 15.63 10.66 0.73
CA ILE A 163 14.62 11.63 1.21
C ILE A 163 15.00 12.33 2.51
N GLY A 164 16.27 12.76 2.63
CA GLY A 164 16.79 13.40 3.85
C GLY A 164 16.78 12.50 5.08
N GLY A 165 16.78 11.17 4.93
CA GLY A 165 16.70 10.20 6.03
C GLY A 165 15.31 10.12 6.69
N LEU A 166 14.27 10.63 6.06
CA LEU A 166 12.91 10.55 6.57
C LEU A 166 12.33 9.14 6.45
N SER A 167 11.37 8.83 7.29
CA SER A 167 10.75 7.51 7.36
C SER A 167 9.48 7.46 6.51
N VAL A 168 9.32 6.38 5.75
CA VAL A 168 8.12 6.08 4.96
C VAL A 168 7.38 4.90 5.57
N ASN A 169 6.10 5.06 5.86
CA ASN A 169 5.26 3.94 6.22
C ASN A 169 5.01 3.06 4.98
N VAL A 170 5.02 1.75 5.17
CA VAL A 170 4.75 0.79 4.10
C VAL A 170 3.70 -0.20 4.60
N PHE A 171 2.54 -0.21 3.95
CA PHE A 171 1.50 -1.20 4.20
C PHE A 171 1.80 -2.45 3.38
N CYS A 172 1.53 -3.63 3.95
CA CYS A 172 1.79 -4.87 3.26
C CYS A 172 0.67 -5.89 3.47
N TYR A 173 0.62 -6.89 2.60
CA TYR A 173 -0.15 -8.10 2.78
C TYR A 173 0.72 -9.31 2.40
N ILE A 174 0.77 -10.30 3.28
CA ILE A 174 1.54 -11.52 3.09
C ILE A 174 0.54 -12.68 3.13
N PRO A 175 0.25 -13.35 1.99
CA PRO A 175 -0.65 -14.49 1.99
C PRO A 175 -0.03 -15.70 2.71
N ASP A 176 -0.87 -16.60 3.18
CA ASP A 176 -0.41 -17.87 3.72
C ASP A 176 0.28 -18.74 2.64
N GLY A 177 1.26 -19.53 3.04
CA GLY A 177 1.95 -20.46 2.15
C GLY A 177 2.93 -19.80 1.17
N ILE A 178 3.52 -18.64 1.52
CA ILE A 178 4.59 -18.04 0.72
C ILE A 178 5.82 -18.96 0.64
N SER A 179 6.56 -18.81 -0.45
CA SER A 179 7.85 -19.45 -0.70
C SER A 179 8.92 -18.42 -0.99
N GLU A 180 10.16 -18.86 -1.10
CA GLU A 180 11.29 -18.01 -1.48
C GLU A 180 11.15 -17.37 -2.88
N THR A 181 10.27 -17.90 -3.72
CA THR A 181 10.00 -17.39 -5.08
C THR A 181 8.66 -16.70 -5.20
N THR A 182 7.92 -16.50 -4.11
CA THR A 182 6.64 -15.82 -4.13
C THR A 182 6.79 -14.40 -4.72
N PRO A 183 6.02 -14.04 -5.77
CA PRO A 183 6.12 -12.73 -6.41
C PRO A 183 5.82 -11.59 -5.44
N ILE A 184 6.45 -10.44 -5.66
CA ILE A 184 6.22 -9.21 -4.89
C ILE A 184 5.62 -8.15 -5.81
N LEU A 185 4.51 -7.54 -5.38
CA LEU A 185 3.80 -6.45 -6.06
C LEU A 185 3.93 -5.16 -5.26
N PHE A 186 4.49 -4.12 -5.88
CA PHE A 186 4.42 -2.75 -5.35
C PHE A 186 3.16 -2.07 -5.85
N VAL A 187 2.42 -1.44 -4.94
CA VAL A 187 1.12 -0.83 -5.21
C VAL A 187 1.17 0.66 -4.90
N PHE A 188 0.91 1.51 -5.90
CA PHE A 188 0.89 2.97 -5.77
C PHE A 188 -0.55 3.50 -5.74
N HIS A 189 -0.88 4.14 -4.65
CA HIS A 189 -2.22 4.69 -4.37
C HIS A 189 -2.58 5.88 -5.28
N GLY A 190 -3.85 6.23 -5.33
CA GLY A 190 -4.36 7.41 -6.02
C GLY A 190 -4.06 8.73 -5.32
N GLY A 191 -4.65 9.81 -5.82
CA GLY A 191 -4.51 11.16 -5.27
C GLY A 191 -5.03 11.33 -3.83
N GLY A 192 -5.90 10.43 -3.37
CA GLY A 192 -6.39 10.38 -1.99
C GLY A 192 -5.35 9.97 -0.94
N ARG A 193 -4.16 9.53 -1.38
CA ARG A 193 -3.05 9.14 -0.49
C ARG A 193 -3.44 8.06 0.54
N ASN A 194 -4.22 7.07 0.10
CA ASN A 194 -4.80 5.98 0.90
C ASN A 194 -4.17 4.60 0.57
N PRO A 195 -2.89 4.37 0.87
CA PRO A 195 -2.18 3.13 0.51
C PRO A 195 -2.80 1.87 1.13
N ARG A 196 -3.43 2.01 2.29
CA ARG A 196 -4.10 0.91 3.00
C ARG A 196 -5.24 0.33 2.17
N ASP A 197 -6.10 1.18 1.59
CA ASP A 197 -7.24 0.76 0.77
C ASP A 197 -6.73 0.06 -0.50
N TYR A 198 -5.70 0.64 -1.12
CA TYR A 198 -5.07 0.06 -2.30
C TYR A 198 -4.42 -1.30 -2.01
N ARG A 199 -3.71 -1.45 -0.87
CA ARG A 199 -3.23 -2.75 -0.41
C ARG A 199 -4.39 -3.74 -0.24
N SER A 200 -5.48 -3.30 0.36
CA SER A 200 -6.62 -4.16 0.68
C SER A 200 -7.39 -4.63 -0.55
N ALA A 201 -7.41 -3.84 -1.63
CA ALA A 201 -8.00 -4.23 -2.90
C ALA A 201 -7.33 -5.47 -3.54
N PHE A 202 -6.11 -5.81 -3.11
CA PHE A 202 -5.39 -6.99 -3.60
C PHE A 202 -5.48 -8.22 -2.68
N VAL A 203 -6.12 -8.14 -1.51
CA VAL A 203 -6.06 -9.22 -0.51
C VAL A 203 -6.64 -10.53 -1.02
N SER A 204 -7.79 -10.49 -1.69
CA SER A 204 -8.43 -11.69 -2.28
C SER A 204 -7.51 -12.36 -3.29
N GLU A 205 -7.04 -11.58 -4.25
CA GLU A 205 -6.19 -12.04 -5.33
C GLU A 205 -4.81 -12.53 -4.82
N ALA A 206 -4.25 -11.83 -3.83
CA ALA A 206 -3.00 -12.24 -3.20
C ALA A 206 -3.10 -13.60 -2.51
N ASN A 207 -4.24 -13.90 -1.88
CA ASN A 207 -4.49 -15.22 -1.29
C ASN A 207 -4.67 -16.30 -2.35
N GLU A 208 -5.35 -16.00 -3.43
CA GLU A 208 -5.62 -16.95 -4.51
C GLU A 208 -4.34 -17.23 -5.33
N LYS A 209 -3.71 -16.18 -5.83
CA LYS A 209 -2.59 -16.24 -6.78
C LYS A 209 -1.21 -16.27 -6.11
N LYS A 210 -1.16 -16.17 -4.77
CA LYS A 210 0.06 -16.24 -3.95
C LYS A 210 1.13 -15.21 -4.34
N PHE A 211 0.85 -13.94 -4.12
CA PHE A 211 1.82 -12.84 -4.23
C PHE A 211 1.78 -11.92 -3.00
N ILE A 212 2.90 -11.30 -2.69
CA ILE A 212 3.06 -10.37 -1.57
C ILE A 212 2.75 -8.97 -2.07
N VAL A 213 1.98 -8.19 -1.29
CA VAL A 213 1.63 -6.80 -1.61
C VAL A 213 2.44 -5.85 -0.74
N ILE A 214 3.08 -4.86 -1.36
CA ILE A 214 3.85 -3.78 -0.71
C ILE A 214 3.31 -2.45 -1.20
N ALA A 215 2.70 -1.67 -0.31
CA ALA A 215 2.07 -0.40 -0.61
C ALA A 215 2.68 0.75 0.21
N PRO A 216 3.73 1.42 -0.30
CA PRO A 216 4.34 2.57 0.38
C PRO A 216 3.36 3.74 0.51
N GLU A 217 3.40 4.43 1.65
CA GLU A 217 2.64 5.65 1.90
C GLU A 217 3.44 6.88 1.45
N PHE A 218 3.03 7.48 0.35
CA PHE A 218 3.55 8.76 -0.09
C PHE A 218 2.65 9.88 0.46
N SER A 219 2.75 10.14 1.76
CA SER A 219 1.93 11.13 2.45
C SER A 219 2.12 12.53 1.89
N SER A 220 1.08 13.39 2.01
CA SER A 220 1.17 14.78 1.55
C SER A 220 2.16 15.62 2.34
N SER A 221 2.56 15.18 3.54
CA SER A 221 3.58 15.83 4.35
C SER A 221 5.01 15.56 3.85
N LEU A 222 5.28 14.34 3.37
CA LEU A 222 6.59 13.98 2.82
C LEU A 222 6.70 14.31 1.32
N PHE A 223 5.62 14.10 0.58
CA PHE A 223 5.56 14.29 -0.88
C PHE A 223 4.40 15.23 -1.23
N PRO A 224 4.54 16.54 -1.01
CA PRO A 224 3.45 17.51 -1.17
C PRO A 224 3.05 17.68 -2.63
N GLY A 225 1.75 17.88 -2.84
CA GLY A 225 1.20 18.23 -4.16
C GLY A 225 1.42 17.18 -5.25
N GLY A 226 1.33 17.63 -6.48
CA GLY A 226 1.60 16.83 -7.68
C GLY A 226 3.10 16.66 -7.93
N ASP A 227 3.90 17.68 -7.65
CA ASP A 227 5.34 17.65 -7.86
C ASP A 227 6.01 16.60 -6.97
N GLY A 228 5.68 16.58 -5.69
CA GLY A 228 6.20 15.59 -4.75
C GLY A 228 5.75 14.17 -5.05
N TYR A 229 4.51 13.96 -5.53
CA TYR A 229 3.98 12.62 -5.75
C TYR A 229 3.90 12.21 -7.22
N ASN A 230 2.99 12.79 -7.98
CA ASN A 230 2.73 12.38 -9.37
C ASN A 230 3.98 12.50 -10.25
N LEU A 231 4.81 13.52 -10.00
CA LEU A 231 6.05 13.80 -10.71
C LEU A 231 7.30 13.24 -9.99
N GLY A 232 7.09 12.50 -8.87
CA GLY A 232 8.14 11.76 -8.20
C GLY A 232 9.17 12.58 -7.45
N ASN A 233 8.87 13.84 -7.13
CA ASN A 233 9.78 14.79 -6.50
C ASN A 233 11.09 15.01 -7.30
N VAL A 234 11.01 14.90 -8.64
CA VAL A 234 12.17 15.11 -9.50
C VAL A 234 12.59 16.58 -9.54
N PHE A 235 11.60 17.47 -9.52
CA PHE A 235 11.80 18.92 -9.46
C PHE A 235 11.02 19.52 -8.30
N VAL A 236 11.52 20.61 -7.73
CA VAL A 236 10.77 21.45 -6.77
C VAL A 236 9.50 22.01 -7.42
N ASP A 237 9.58 22.40 -8.70
CA ASP A 237 8.48 22.85 -9.55
C ASP A 237 8.58 22.09 -10.89
N GLY A 238 7.84 20.99 -10.98
CA GLY A 238 7.84 20.13 -12.16
C GLY A 238 7.08 20.73 -13.35
N ASP A 239 6.23 21.72 -13.12
CA ASP A 239 5.55 22.44 -14.20
C ASP A 239 6.45 23.48 -14.88
N ASN A 240 7.52 23.91 -14.19
CA ASN A 240 8.55 24.82 -14.71
C ASN A 240 9.94 24.22 -14.50
N PRO A 241 10.27 23.09 -15.15
CA PRO A 241 11.52 22.37 -14.93
C PRO A 241 12.73 23.20 -15.35
N SER A 242 13.73 23.25 -14.48
CA SER A 242 15.00 23.93 -14.72
C SER A 242 16.12 23.23 -13.95
N ALA A 243 17.37 23.46 -14.35
CA ALA A 243 18.52 22.90 -13.63
C ALA A 243 18.58 23.36 -12.16
N SER A 244 18.04 24.54 -11.84
CA SER A 244 18.03 25.07 -10.47
C SER A 244 16.86 24.53 -9.62
N SER A 245 15.87 23.90 -10.22
CA SER A 245 14.73 23.27 -9.53
C SER A 245 14.81 21.75 -9.53
N LEU A 246 15.82 21.16 -10.14
CA LEU A 246 16.08 19.72 -10.13
C LEU A 246 16.56 19.29 -8.75
N ASN A 247 15.87 18.34 -8.13
CA ASN A 247 16.28 17.74 -6.87
C ASN A 247 17.35 16.66 -7.12
N ASP A 248 18.20 16.44 -6.12
CA ASP A 248 19.11 15.29 -6.15
C ASP A 248 18.30 13.98 -6.29
N GLU A 249 18.89 13.00 -6.98
CA GLU A 249 18.22 11.72 -7.22
C GLU A 249 17.85 10.97 -5.93
N SER A 250 18.62 11.20 -4.84
CA SER A 250 18.33 10.67 -3.52
C SER A 250 17.01 11.19 -2.92
N GLU A 251 16.54 12.35 -3.37
CA GLU A 251 15.28 12.96 -2.93
C GLU A 251 14.07 12.50 -3.78
N TRP A 252 14.32 11.78 -4.88
CA TRP A 252 13.23 11.32 -5.71
C TRP A 252 12.44 10.18 -5.05
N LEU A 253 11.13 10.26 -5.09
CA LEU A 253 10.22 9.19 -4.68
C LEU A 253 10.61 7.84 -5.32
N PHE A 254 11.01 7.87 -6.57
CA PHE A 254 11.38 6.69 -7.34
C PHE A 254 12.59 5.94 -6.77
N SER A 255 13.48 6.64 -6.08
CA SER A 255 14.70 6.08 -5.47
C SER A 255 14.42 5.19 -4.27
N LEU A 256 13.21 5.20 -3.74
CA LEU A 256 12.80 4.36 -2.60
C LEU A 256 12.46 2.92 -3.00
N MET A 257 12.14 2.64 -4.27
CA MET A 257 11.51 1.36 -4.64
C MET A 257 12.44 0.16 -4.45
N ASP A 258 13.62 0.18 -5.08
CA ASP A 258 14.58 -0.90 -4.96
C ASP A 258 15.09 -1.08 -3.52
N PRO A 259 15.42 -0.02 -2.75
CA PRO A 259 15.76 -0.13 -1.34
C PRO A 259 14.67 -0.75 -0.46
N ILE A 260 13.40 -0.39 -0.67
CA ILE A 260 12.28 -1.06 0.04
C ILE A 260 12.20 -2.53 -0.35
N PHE A 261 12.36 -2.87 -1.63
CA PHE A 261 12.38 -4.26 -2.09
C PHE A 261 13.52 -5.06 -1.44
N ASP A 262 14.74 -4.51 -1.43
CA ASP A 262 15.90 -5.15 -0.81
C ASP A 262 15.77 -5.26 0.72
N TYR A 263 15.05 -4.34 1.36
CA TYR A 263 14.72 -4.40 2.78
C TYR A 263 13.73 -5.53 3.12
N VAL A 264 12.73 -5.73 2.27
CA VAL A 264 11.64 -6.70 2.47
C VAL A 264 12.11 -8.14 2.24
N LYS A 265 12.87 -8.38 1.18
CA LYS A 265 13.28 -9.72 0.74
C LYS A 265 13.88 -10.61 1.83
N PRO A 266 14.95 -10.21 2.53
CA PRO A 266 15.56 -11.07 3.55
C PRO A 266 14.65 -11.33 4.75
N ARG A 267 13.71 -10.41 5.01
CA ARG A 267 12.73 -10.52 6.10
C ARG A 267 11.60 -11.51 5.80
N LEU A 268 11.43 -11.85 4.53
CA LEU A 268 10.46 -12.84 4.05
C LEU A 268 11.12 -14.10 3.48
N ALA A 269 12.44 -14.26 3.70
CA ALA A 269 13.23 -15.33 3.07
C ALA A 269 12.98 -15.43 1.55
N ASN A 270 12.80 -14.28 0.88
CA ASN A 270 12.43 -14.21 -0.52
C ASN A 270 13.64 -14.00 -1.42
N ASN A 271 13.78 -14.83 -2.46
CA ASN A 271 14.91 -14.85 -3.39
C ASN A 271 14.59 -14.27 -4.77
N THR A 272 13.39 -13.70 -4.98
CA THR A 272 13.04 -13.08 -6.27
C THR A 272 14.00 -11.94 -6.61
N SER A 273 14.39 -11.83 -7.86
CA SER A 273 15.31 -10.78 -8.32
C SER A 273 14.60 -9.49 -8.75
N LYS A 274 13.29 -9.57 -8.97
CA LYS A 274 12.46 -8.48 -9.48
C LYS A 274 11.10 -8.47 -8.80
N TYR A 275 10.45 -7.32 -8.83
CA TYR A 275 9.06 -7.10 -8.39
C TYR A 275 8.21 -6.58 -9.53
N SER A 276 6.89 -6.66 -9.42
CA SER A 276 5.95 -6.01 -10.33
C SER A 276 5.42 -4.72 -9.70
N VAL A 277 4.91 -3.81 -10.52
CA VAL A 277 4.37 -2.51 -10.10
C VAL A 277 2.96 -2.35 -10.62
N PHE A 278 2.05 -1.97 -9.74
CA PHE A 278 0.73 -1.47 -10.08
C PHE A 278 0.55 -0.05 -9.53
N GLY A 279 -0.04 0.83 -10.33
CA GLY A 279 -0.48 2.13 -9.85
C GLY A 279 -1.76 2.56 -10.54
N HIS A 280 -2.68 3.17 -9.79
CA HIS A 280 -3.93 3.67 -10.35
C HIS A 280 -4.06 5.19 -10.14
N SER A 281 -4.64 5.89 -11.11
CA SER A 281 -4.85 7.33 -11.07
C SER A 281 -3.52 8.10 -10.91
N ALA A 282 -3.30 8.83 -9.81
CA ALA A 282 -2.01 9.44 -9.47
C ALA A 282 -0.90 8.37 -9.35
N GLY A 283 -1.20 7.20 -8.80
CA GLY A 283 -0.27 6.06 -8.74
C GLY A 283 0.10 5.52 -10.12
N GLY A 284 -0.83 5.51 -11.08
CA GLY A 284 -0.54 5.17 -12.49
C GLY A 284 0.43 6.16 -13.13
N GLN A 285 0.33 7.43 -12.74
CA GLN A 285 1.28 8.46 -13.13
C GLN A 285 2.67 8.23 -12.51
N VAL A 286 2.73 7.75 -11.28
CA VAL A 286 4.00 7.35 -10.62
C VAL A 286 4.59 6.12 -11.32
N ALA A 287 3.77 5.11 -11.61
CA ALA A 287 4.24 3.85 -12.20
C ALA A 287 4.93 4.05 -13.56
N HIS A 288 4.32 4.81 -14.50
CA HIS A 288 4.97 5.02 -15.80
C HIS A 288 6.18 5.95 -15.73
N ARG A 289 6.22 6.92 -14.79
CA ARG A 289 7.40 7.78 -14.59
C ARG A 289 8.54 7.04 -13.88
N LEU A 290 8.24 6.15 -12.93
CA LEU A 290 9.25 5.25 -12.36
C LEU A 290 10.00 4.49 -13.47
N MET A 291 9.29 3.98 -14.47
CA MET A 291 9.90 3.31 -15.62
C MET A 291 10.90 4.20 -16.36
N PHE A 292 10.60 5.48 -16.51
CA PHE A 292 11.47 6.42 -17.22
C PHE A 292 12.65 6.88 -16.37
N PHE A 293 12.39 7.33 -15.14
CA PHE A 293 13.43 7.90 -14.28
C PHE A 293 14.35 6.87 -13.63
N LYS A 294 13.89 5.61 -13.51
CA LYS A 294 14.67 4.49 -12.97
C LYS A 294 14.68 3.31 -13.95
N PRO A 295 15.30 3.45 -15.12
CA PRO A 295 15.27 2.40 -16.15
C PRO A 295 15.93 1.09 -15.71
N SER A 296 16.84 1.15 -14.73
CA SER A 296 17.52 -0.02 -14.14
C SER A 296 16.80 -0.60 -12.92
N ALA A 297 15.67 -0.04 -12.48
CA ALA A 297 14.90 -0.58 -11.36
C ALA A 297 14.56 -2.07 -11.56
N LYS A 298 14.55 -2.81 -10.48
CA LYS A 298 14.32 -4.27 -10.45
C LYS A 298 12.87 -4.64 -10.78
N VAL A 299 12.23 -3.90 -11.69
CA VAL A 299 10.83 -4.12 -12.07
C VAL A 299 10.72 -5.15 -13.18
N ASN A 300 9.83 -6.11 -13.00
CA ASN A 300 9.49 -7.12 -14.01
C ASN A 300 8.39 -6.65 -14.95
N HIS A 301 7.31 -6.05 -14.42
CA HIS A 301 6.16 -5.61 -15.18
C HIS A 301 5.53 -4.38 -14.52
N PHE A 302 5.21 -3.36 -15.32
CA PHE A 302 4.53 -2.14 -14.90
C PHE A 302 3.07 -2.17 -15.36
N VAL A 303 2.13 -1.96 -14.45
CA VAL A 303 0.73 -1.72 -14.78
C VAL A 303 0.37 -0.29 -14.37
N ALA A 304 0.16 0.57 -15.36
CA ALA A 304 -0.27 1.96 -15.17
C ALA A 304 -1.75 2.09 -15.48
N ALA A 305 -2.59 2.10 -14.42
CA ALA A 305 -4.04 2.10 -14.54
C ALA A 305 -4.64 3.50 -14.36
N GLY A 306 -5.60 3.88 -15.20
CA GLY A 306 -6.42 5.08 -15.05
C GLY A 306 -5.64 6.38 -14.85
N SER A 307 -4.45 6.52 -15.45
CA SER A 307 -3.61 7.70 -15.27
C SER A 307 -4.29 8.97 -15.73
N GLY A 308 -4.23 10.03 -14.94
CA GLY A 308 -4.84 11.31 -15.28
C GLY A 308 -4.24 11.96 -16.54
N TRP A 309 -2.95 11.75 -16.78
CA TRP A 309 -2.19 12.20 -17.96
C TRP A 309 -0.79 11.58 -17.93
N TYR A 310 -0.03 11.70 -19.04
CA TYR A 310 1.23 10.99 -19.22
C TYR A 310 2.40 11.94 -19.54
N THR A 311 3.59 11.55 -19.11
CA THR A 311 4.86 12.02 -19.66
C THR A 311 5.15 11.17 -20.91
N THR A 312 5.22 11.77 -22.07
CA THR A 312 5.39 11.06 -23.35
C THR A 312 6.86 11.03 -23.78
N MET A 313 7.26 10.04 -24.54
CA MET A 313 8.60 9.94 -25.14
C MET A 313 8.76 10.98 -26.28
N ASN A 314 8.92 12.24 -25.89
CA ASN A 314 9.02 13.36 -26.81
C ASN A 314 10.07 14.38 -26.33
N ASN A 315 11.22 14.43 -27.01
CA ASN A 315 12.31 15.34 -26.68
C ASN A 315 12.08 16.80 -27.13
N ASN A 316 10.99 17.08 -27.84
CA ASN A 316 10.59 18.45 -28.21
C ASN A 316 9.61 19.08 -27.24
N LEU A 317 9.00 18.27 -26.37
CA LEU A 317 8.01 18.68 -25.37
C LEU A 317 8.65 18.68 -23.98
N SER A 318 8.54 19.83 -23.28
CA SER A 318 9.11 19.96 -21.95
C SER A 318 8.44 19.02 -20.94
N PHE A 319 9.21 18.54 -19.97
CA PHE A 319 8.69 17.94 -18.77
C PHE A 319 7.69 18.93 -18.11
N PRO A 320 6.59 18.48 -17.54
CA PRO A 320 6.27 17.10 -17.23
C PRO A 320 5.53 16.33 -18.35
N TYR A 321 5.27 16.91 -19.51
CA TYR A 321 4.50 16.30 -20.59
C TYR A 321 5.35 15.50 -21.59
N GLY A 322 6.62 15.85 -21.69
CA GLY A 322 7.63 15.15 -22.50
C GLY A 322 8.97 15.10 -21.76
N PHE A 323 10.08 14.87 -22.46
CA PHE A 323 11.39 14.60 -21.88
C PHE A 323 12.30 15.84 -21.82
N LYS A 324 12.01 16.86 -22.64
CA LYS A 324 12.84 18.07 -22.73
C LYS A 324 12.94 18.77 -21.36
N ASN A 325 14.09 19.38 -21.10
CA ASN A 325 14.41 20.08 -19.86
C ASN A 325 14.35 19.17 -18.61
N SER A 326 14.61 17.88 -18.76
CA SER A 326 14.66 16.92 -17.65
C SER A 326 15.82 15.93 -17.83
N PRO A 327 16.17 15.14 -16.82
CA PRO A 327 17.16 14.07 -16.95
C PRO A 327 16.84 13.02 -18.03
N LEU A 328 15.64 13.03 -18.58
CA LEU A 328 15.20 12.10 -19.64
C LEU A 328 15.54 12.58 -21.05
N GLU A 329 15.97 13.82 -21.26
CA GLU A 329 16.08 14.47 -22.58
C GLU A 329 16.96 13.67 -23.57
N ASP A 330 18.04 13.07 -23.07
CA ASP A 330 18.97 12.27 -23.89
C ASP A 330 18.72 10.76 -23.81
N SER A 331 17.57 10.34 -23.29
CA SER A 331 17.27 8.91 -23.07
C SER A 331 17.03 8.19 -24.38
N ASN A 332 17.49 6.93 -24.44
CA ASN A 332 17.15 6.01 -25.54
C ASN A 332 15.76 5.41 -25.32
N PHE A 333 14.82 5.72 -26.19
CA PHE A 333 13.44 5.23 -26.12
C PHE A 333 13.32 3.70 -26.24
N SER A 334 14.20 3.04 -26.97
CA SER A 334 14.18 1.58 -27.14
C SER A 334 14.18 0.85 -25.80
N SER A 335 14.99 1.32 -24.86
CA SER A 335 15.08 0.71 -23.52
C SER A 335 13.77 0.74 -22.71
N TYR A 336 12.87 1.67 -23.02
CA TYR A 336 11.55 1.77 -22.41
C TYR A 336 10.52 0.91 -23.15
N LEU A 337 10.60 0.85 -24.49
CA LEU A 337 9.68 0.10 -25.33
C LEU A 337 9.84 -1.42 -25.15
N GLU A 338 11.04 -1.88 -24.79
CA GLU A 338 11.35 -3.27 -24.49
C GLU A 338 10.85 -3.73 -23.10
N LYS A 339 10.47 -2.80 -22.21
CA LYS A 339 9.93 -3.17 -20.88
C LYS A 339 8.53 -3.73 -21.00
N ARG A 340 8.18 -4.65 -20.11
CA ARG A 340 6.79 -5.12 -19.98
C ARG A 340 5.95 -4.05 -19.30
N VAL A 341 5.02 -3.48 -20.04
CA VAL A 341 4.13 -2.41 -19.57
C VAL A 341 2.70 -2.72 -19.99
N THR A 342 1.76 -2.60 -19.07
CA THR A 342 0.34 -2.60 -19.40
C THR A 342 -0.25 -1.23 -19.07
N ILE A 343 -0.86 -0.62 -20.09
CA ILE A 343 -1.72 0.55 -19.90
C ILE A 343 -3.14 0.02 -19.72
N LEU A 344 -3.66 0.17 -18.50
CA LEU A 344 -4.97 -0.34 -18.10
C LEU A 344 -5.95 0.81 -17.92
N ILE A 345 -7.13 0.73 -18.51
CA ILE A 345 -8.12 1.81 -18.44
C ILE A 345 -9.54 1.28 -18.40
N GLY A 346 -10.40 1.90 -17.61
CA GLY A 346 -11.84 1.65 -17.67
C GLY A 346 -12.48 2.25 -18.91
N GLU A 347 -13.33 1.51 -19.61
CA GLU A 347 -14.06 1.97 -20.80
C GLU A 347 -14.87 3.26 -20.53
N LEU A 348 -15.43 3.38 -19.34
CA LEU A 348 -16.26 4.50 -18.91
C LEU A 348 -15.46 5.61 -18.17
N ASP A 349 -14.12 5.52 -18.09
CA ASP A 349 -13.28 6.60 -17.55
C ASP A 349 -13.03 7.69 -18.61
N ASN A 350 -14.13 8.10 -19.24
CA ASN A 350 -14.17 8.97 -20.43
C ASN A 350 -14.86 10.32 -20.18
N ASP A 351 -15.12 10.70 -18.91
CA ASP A 351 -15.71 11.99 -18.58
C ASP A 351 -14.68 13.14 -18.76
N PRO A 352 -14.90 14.10 -19.71
CA PRO A 352 -14.00 15.23 -19.90
C PRO A 352 -14.09 16.28 -18.80
N ASN A 353 -15.08 16.18 -17.90
CA ASN A 353 -15.34 17.12 -16.81
C ASN A 353 -15.01 16.50 -15.43
N ALA A 354 -14.36 15.34 -15.38
CA ALA A 354 -13.96 14.72 -14.12
C ALA A 354 -13.15 15.70 -13.26
N SER A 355 -13.56 15.90 -11.99
CA SER A 355 -13.12 16.99 -11.12
C SER A 355 -11.61 17.02 -10.84
N SER A 356 -10.94 15.86 -10.92
CA SER A 356 -9.49 15.72 -10.68
C SER A 356 -8.66 15.67 -11.97
N LEU A 357 -9.29 15.92 -13.13
CA LEU A 357 -8.62 15.83 -14.41
C LEU A 357 -7.86 17.12 -14.72
N ARG A 358 -6.54 17.02 -14.87
CA ARG A 358 -5.71 18.15 -15.27
C ARG A 358 -6.13 18.65 -16.66
N ARG A 359 -6.28 19.96 -16.83
CA ARG A 359 -6.71 20.60 -18.09
C ARG A 359 -5.80 21.77 -18.41
N ASN A 360 -5.18 21.75 -19.57
CA ASN A 360 -4.49 22.87 -20.23
C ASN A 360 -4.25 22.53 -21.71
N GLY A 361 -3.78 23.50 -22.49
CA GLY A 361 -3.61 23.35 -23.94
C GLY A 361 -2.60 22.27 -24.35
N ILE A 362 -1.69 21.87 -23.47
CA ILE A 362 -0.70 20.80 -23.76
C ILE A 362 -1.29 19.43 -23.45
N VAL A 363 -1.79 19.24 -22.23
CA VAL A 363 -2.32 17.94 -21.82
C VAL A 363 -3.58 17.53 -22.58
N ASP A 364 -4.38 18.52 -23.04
CA ASP A 364 -5.57 18.29 -23.86
C ASP A 364 -5.23 17.74 -25.26
N GLN A 365 -3.97 17.84 -25.71
CA GLN A 365 -3.50 17.17 -26.94
C GLN A 365 -3.38 15.64 -26.77
N GLN A 366 -3.21 15.16 -25.53
CA GLN A 366 -3.27 13.71 -25.25
C GLN A 366 -4.72 13.19 -25.28
N GLY A 367 -5.72 14.06 -25.12
CA GLY A 367 -7.12 13.72 -24.99
C GLY A 367 -7.82 14.53 -23.92
N ARG A 368 -9.15 14.56 -23.94
CA ARG A 368 -9.93 15.36 -23.01
C ARG A 368 -10.42 14.59 -21.78
N ASN A 369 -10.20 13.31 -21.73
CA ASN A 369 -10.53 12.39 -20.63
C ASN A 369 -9.39 11.37 -20.45
N ARG A 370 -9.47 10.51 -19.42
CA ARG A 370 -8.40 9.55 -19.11
C ARG A 370 -8.32 8.43 -20.15
N PHE A 371 -9.45 7.99 -20.69
CA PHE A 371 -9.48 6.96 -21.71
C PHE A 371 -8.71 7.41 -22.98
N ASP A 372 -9.05 8.57 -23.53
CA ASP A 372 -8.37 9.12 -24.71
C ASP A 372 -6.87 9.29 -24.48
N ARG A 373 -6.47 9.75 -23.27
CA ARG A 373 -5.06 9.94 -22.90
C ARG A 373 -4.30 8.63 -22.81
N ALA A 374 -4.94 7.58 -22.32
CA ALA A 374 -4.35 6.24 -22.27
C ALA A 374 -4.11 5.69 -23.67
N VAL A 375 -5.09 5.83 -24.56
CA VAL A 375 -4.98 5.48 -25.98
C VAL A 375 -3.83 6.25 -26.64
N TYR A 376 -3.83 7.57 -26.48
CA TYR A 376 -2.77 8.43 -27.05
C TYR A 376 -1.37 8.01 -26.61
N PHE A 377 -1.18 7.74 -25.32
CA PHE A 377 0.12 7.36 -24.77
C PHE A 377 0.62 6.01 -25.33
N TYR A 378 -0.28 5.03 -25.39
CA TYR A 378 0.02 3.71 -25.94
C TYR A 378 0.34 3.77 -27.43
N GLU A 379 -0.51 4.43 -28.22
CA GLU A 379 -0.35 4.57 -29.66
C GLU A 379 0.96 5.30 -30.02
N GLN A 380 1.26 6.41 -29.32
CA GLN A 380 2.51 7.13 -29.53
C GLN A 380 3.74 6.23 -29.26
N ALA A 381 3.70 5.42 -28.20
CA ALA A 381 4.79 4.50 -27.90
C ALA A 381 4.95 3.43 -29.00
N ARG A 382 3.82 2.89 -29.48
CA ARG A 382 3.81 1.93 -30.59
C ARG A 382 4.37 2.53 -31.87
N ASP A 383 3.94 3.73 -32.23
CA ASP A 383 4.42 4.42 -33.44
C ASP A 383 5.94 4.68 -33.38
N ILE A 384 6.48 5.03 -32.21
CA ILE A 384 7.92 5.19 -32.01
C ILE A 384 8.65 3.85 -32.21
N SER A 385 8.10 2.75 -31.66
CA SER A 385 8.67 1.41 -31.83
C SER A 385 8.73 1.02 -33.30
N GLU A 386 7.65 1.23 -34.05
CA GLU A 386 7.58 0.96 -35.50
C GLU A 386 8.58 1.82 -36.28
N GLN A 387 8.67 3.13 -35.97
CA GLN A 387 9.61 4.03 -36.65
C GLN A 387 11.07 3.67 -36.37
N GLN A 388 11.38 3.25 -35.15
CA GLN A 388 12.75 2.88 -34.76
C GLN A 388 13.07 1.40 -35.04
N GLN A 389 12.07 0.60 -35.42
CA GLN A 389 12.19 -0.84 -35.68
C GLN A 389 12.76 -1.61 -34.48
N VAL A 390 12.26 -1.27 -33.28
CA VAL A 390 12.64 -1.91 -32.00
C VAL A 390 11.49 -2.73 -31.44
N PRO A 391 11.76 -3.74 -30.57
CA PRO A 391 10.71 -4.52 -29.92
C PRO A 391 9.75 -3.64 -29.12
N PHE A 392 8.47 -4.02 -29.15
CA PHE A 392 7.41 -3.35 -28.38
C PHE A 392 6.72 -4.35 -27.45
N ASN A 393 7.00 -4.26 -26.15
CA ASN A 393 6.49 -5.16 -25.13
C ASN A 393 5.39 -4.54 -24.26
N TRP A 394 4.75 -3.50 -24.76
CA TRP A 394 3.62 -2.88 -24.10
C TRP A 394 2.31 -3.52 -24.54
N THR A 395 1.35 -3.56 -23.61
CA THR A 395 -0.01 -4.01 -23.87
C THR A 395 -1.01 -2.91 -23.48
N PHE A 396 -2.16 -2.91 -24.15
CA PHE A 396 -3.28 -2.03 -23.83
C PHE A 396 -4.46 -2.90 -23.43
N ASP A 397 -5.01 -2.67 -22.24
CA ASP A 397 -6.11 -3.46 -21.70
C ASP A 397 -7.26 -2.55 -21.24
N VAL A 398 -8.50 -2.91 -21.57
CA VAL A 398 -9.69 -2.13 -21.32
C VAL A 398 -10.67 -2.90 -20.45
N LEU A 399 -10.95 -2.36 -19.27
CA LEU A 399 -11.99 -2.86 -18.37
C LEU A 399 -13.37 -2.45 -18.91
N GLN A 400 -14.12 -3.41 -19.42
CA GLN A 400 -15.44 -3.18 -20.00
C GLN A 400 -16.44 -2.70 -18.92
N ASN A 401 -17.31 -1.76 -19.27
CA ASN A 401 -18.33 -1.19 -18.38
C ASN A 401 -17.81 -0.61 -17.05
N THR A 402 -16.53 -0.29 -16.97
CA THR A 402 -15.85 0.19 -15.75
C THR A 402 -15.43 1.65 -15.90
N GLY A 403 -15.67 2.44 -14.87
CA GLY A 403 -15.21 3.83 -14.77
C GLY A 403 -13.83 3.95 -14.13
N HIS A 404 -13.62 5.02 -13.35
CA HIS A 404 -12.37 5.28 -12.62
C HIS A 404 -12.34 4.49 -11.30
N ASP A 405 -12.26 3.17 -11.38
CA ASP A 405 -12.38 2.24 -10.26
C ASP A 405 -11.05 1.48 -10.01
N TYR A 406 -10.43 1.76 -8.86
CA TYR A 406 -9.17 1.11 -8.52
C TYR A 406 -9.35 -0.34 -8.06
N VAL A 407 -10.52 -0.74 -7.54
CA VAL A 407 -10.77 -2.12 -7.10
C VAL A 407 -10.83 -3.04 -8.32
N ALA A 408 -11.68 -2.70 -9.29
CA ALA A 408 -11.76 -3.44 -10.55
C ALA A 408 -10.41 -3.45 -11.31
N ALA A 409 -9.67 -2.33 -11.26
CA ALA A 409 -8.33 -2.27 -11.85
C ALA A 409 -7.32 -3.17 -11.12
N SER A 410 -7.44 -3.33 -9.79
CA SER A 410 -6.57 -4.22 -8.99
C SER A 410 -6.83 -5.69 -9.29
N GLU A 411 -8.09 -6.11 -9.41
CA GLU A 411 -8.47 -7.46 -9.82
C GLU A 411 -7.88 -7.80 -11.19
N ARG A 412 -8.10 -6.94 -12.18
CA ARG A 412 -7.57 -7.14 -13.55
C ARG A 412 -6.05 -7.15 -13.60
N ALA A 413 -5.40 -6.25 -12.85
CA ALA A 413 -3.95 -6.21 -12.76
C ALA A 413 -3.38 -7.51 -12.18
N SER A 414 -4.05 -8.11 -11.21
CA SER A 414 -3.64 -9.40 -10.63
C SER A 414 -3.68 -10.53 -11.66
N GLU A 415 -4.70 -10.57 -12.51
CA GLU A 415 -4.77 -11.49 -13.64
C GLU A 415 -3.61 -11.27 -14.63
N LEU A 416 -3.39 -10.03 -15.06
CA LEU A 416 -2.34 -9.68 -16.02
C LEU A 416 -0.92 -9.93 -15.51
N LEU A 417 -0.72 -9.90 -14.20
CA LEU A 417 0.59 -10.05 -13.57
C LEU A 417 0.91 -11.49 -13.13
N PHE A 418 -0.10 -12.26 -12.73
CA PHE A 418 0.11 -13.49 -11.97
C PHE A 418 -0.67 -14.71 -12.50
N ASP A 419 -1.59 -14.56 -13.46
CA ASP A 419 -2.14 -15.75 -14.12
C ASP A 419 -1.03 -16.36 -14.99
N THR A 420 -0.78 -17.63 -14.78
CA THR A 420 0.09 -18.42 -15.65
C THR A 420 -0.74 -18.89 -16.84
N ASP A 421 -0.37 -18.46 -18.04
CA ASP A 421 -0.86 -19.06 -19.28
C ASP A 421 -0.58 -20.56 -19.35
#